data_df1b144201fb9ed0fe100e71c4dc9346
#
_entry.id   df1b144201fb9ed0fe100e71c4dc9346
#
_cell.length_a   1.000
_cell.length_b   1.000
_cell.length_c   1.000
_cell.angle_alpha   90.00
_cell.angle_beta   90.00
_cell.angle_gamma   90.00
#
_symmetry.space_group_name_H-M   'P 1'
#
loop_
_entity.id
_entity.type
_entity.pdbx_description
1 polymer ?
#
loop_
_entity_poly.entity_id
_entity_poly.type
_entity_poly.pdbx_seq_one_letter_code
_entity_poly.pdbx_strand_id
1 'polypeptide(L)'
;LTDEAALAIARSLLGGERKAVLLGNAAAHHAQASQLLALANWIGEQAGATVGYLTEAANTVGAQFVGAHPLQGGLNAGQMLSGGLKAALLLNTEPVQDSAAGVRAAAALAGAEMVVTLSTFKANMDFSDVLLPVAPFTETSGSFINAEGRLQGFHPVVRPLGDTRPAWKVLRVLGNLLGLPGFDFETSQDVL
;
A
#
# COMPACT_ATOMS: atom_id res chain seq x y z
N LEU A 1 -18.75 -24.97 -9.54
CA LEU A 1 -18.77 -26.05 -8.54
C LEU A 1 -20.11 -26.74 -8.60
N THR A 2 -20.09 -28.08 -8.58
CA THR A 2 -21.31 -28.86 -8.42
C THR A 2 -21.83 -28.73 -6.99
N ASP A 3 -23.12 -28.87 -6.75
CA ASP A 3 -23.69 -28.82 -5.40
C ASP A 3 -23.00 -29.81 -4.45
N GLU A 4 -22.56 -30.96 -4.94
CA GLU A 4 -21.85 -31.96 -4.18
C GLU A 4 -20.45 -31.49 -3.74
N ALA A 5 -19.69 -30.80 -4.61
CA ALA A 5 -18.40 -30.22 -4.27
C ALA A 5 -18.52 -29.09 -3.23
N ALA A 6 -19.52 -28.23 -3.38
CA ALA A 6 -19.82 -27.19 -2.41
C ALA A 6 -20.19 -27.77 -1.04
N LEU A 7 -21.00 -28.81 -1.00
CA LEU A 7 -21.36 -29.53 0.24
C LEU A 7 -20.15 -30.20 0.91
N ALA A 8 -19.25 -30.79 0.12
CA ALA A 8 -18.02 -31.39 0.66
C ALA A 8 -17.10 -30.33 1.31
N ILE A 9 -16.94 -29.16 0.68
CA ILE A 9 -16.17 -28.04 1.23
C ILE A 9 -16.83 -27.54 2.53
N ALA A 10 -18.13 -27.34 2.53
CA ALA A 10 -18.86 -26.88 3.71
C ALA A 10 -18.73 -27.86 4.88
N ARG A 11 -18.87 -29.17 4.63
CA ARG A 11 -18.71 -30.21 5.65
C ARG A 11 -17.29 -30.23 6.22
N SER A 12 -16.28 -30.08 5.36
CA SER A 12 -14.86 -30.02 5.77
C SER A 12 -14.60 -28.81 6.67
N LEU A 13 -15.11 -27.63 6.28
CA LEU A 13 -14.96 -26.42 7.07
C LEU A 13 -15.68 -26.51 8.43
N LEU A 14 -16.91 -27.02 8.44
CA LEU A 14 -17.70 -27.15 9.68
C LEU A 14 -17.10 -28.18 10.64
N GLY A 15 -16.49 -29.26 10.14
CA GLY A 15 -15.90 -30.31 10.92
C GLY A 15 -14.51 -30.02 11.52
N GLY A 16 -13.87 -28.93 11.11
CA GLY A 16 -12.53 -28.55 11.60
C GLY A 16 -12.56 -28.00 13.04
N GLU A 17 -11.54 -28.30 13.83
CA GLU A 17 -11.38 -27.71 15.18
C GLU A 17 -10.82 -26.28 15.09
N ARG A 18 -9.80 -26.06 14.24
CA ARG A 18 -9.22 -24.74 13.96
C ARG A 18 -9.50 -24.40 12.51
N LYS A 19 -10.27 -23.34 12.30
CA LYS A 19 -10.83 -22.97 11.01
C LYS A 19 -10.44 -21.56 10.63
N ALA A 20 -10.10 -21.37 9.36
CA ALA A 20 -9.83 -20.05 8.80
C ALA A 20 -10.39 -19.92 7.39
N VAL A 21 -10.84 -18.71 7.05
CA VAL A 21 -11.15 -18.26 5.69
C VAL A 21 -10.17 -17.18 5.36
N LEU A 22 -9.21 -17.46 4.48
CA LEU A 22 -8.14 -16.54 4.12
C LEU A 22 -8.36 -16.04 2.69
N LEU A 23 -8.47 -14.73 2.54
CA LEU A 23 -8.59 -14.05 1.26
C LEU A 23 -7.18 -13.69 0.77
N GLY A 24 -6.86 -14.01 -0.47
CA GLY A 24 -5.60 -13.64 -1.11
C GLY A 24 -5.79 -12.53 -2.14
N ASN A 25 -4.75 -12.28 -2.94
CA ASN A 25 -4.70 -11.18 -3.93
C ASN A 25 -5.86 -11.24 -4.94
N ALA A 26 -6.25 -12.43 -5.40
CA ALA A 26 -7.37 -12.58 -6.33
C ALA A 26 -8.68 -12.03 -5.76
N ALA A 27 -8.90 -12.15 -4.45
CA ALA A 27 -10.06 -11.58 -3.79
C ALA A 27 -9.89 -10.06 -3.53
N ALA A 28 -8.69 -9.63 -3.12
CA ALA A 28 -8.39 -8.23 -2.83
C ALA A 28 -8.48 -7.34 -4.09
N HIS A 29 -8.06 -7.85 -5.24
CA HIS A 29 -8.09 -7.14 -6.53
C HIS A 29 -9.35 -7.43 -7.36
N HIS A 30 -10.31 -8.18 -6.84
CA HIS A 30 -11.55 -8.48 -7.55
C HIS A 30 -12.45 -7.25 -7.64
N ALA A 31 -13.17 -7.09 -8.75
CA ALA A 31 -14.12 -5.98 -8.94
C ALA A 31 -15.20 -5.90 -7.82
N GLN A 32 -15.51 -7.04 -7.21
CA GLN A 32 -16.46 -7.17 -6.10
C GLN A 32 -15.76 -7.53 -4.78
N ALA A 33 -14.57 -7.00 -4.51
CA ALA A 33 -13.77 -7.32 -3.33
C ALA A 33 -14.55 -7.13 -2.01
N SER A 34 -15.33 -6.06 -1.89
CA SER A 34 -16.16 -5.80 -0.71
C SER A 34 -17.25 -6.86 -0.50
N GLN A 35 -17.84 -7.39 -1.57
CA GLN A 35 -18.83 -8.45 -1.47
C GLN A 35 -18.19 -9.79 -1.11
N LEU A 36 -16.98 -10.08 -1.63
CA LEU A 36 -16.22 -11.26 -1.26
C LEU A 36 -15.81 -11.21 0.22
N LEU A 37 -15.41 -10.05 0.73
CA LEU A 37 -15.11 -9.87 2.15
C LEU A 37 -16.36 -10.07 3.01
N ALA A 38 -17.50 -9.49 2.62
CA ALA A 38 -18.77 -9.68 3.34
C ALA A 38 -19.18 -11.16 3.37
N LEU A 39 -19.03 -11.87 2.24
CA LEU A 39 -19.30 -13.30 2.16
C LEU A 39 -18.34 -14.12 3.04
N ALA A 40 -17.05 -13.79 3.04
CA ALA A 40 -16.06 -14.45 3.88
C ALA A 40 -16.37 -14.27 5.37
N ASN A 41 -16.73 -13.06 5.79
CA ASN A 41 -17.14 -12.79 7.16
C ASN A 41 -18.41 -13.58 7.54
N TRP A 42 -19.40 -13.62 6.67
CA TRP A 42 -20.61 -14.43 6.90
C TRP A 42 -20.29 -15.91 7.04
N ILE A 43 -19.43 -16.48 6.17
CA ILE A 43 -18.96 -17.87 6.28
C ILE A 43 -18.24 -18.08 7.61
N GLY A 44 -17.36 -17.15 7.98
CA GLY A 44 -16.63 -17.19 9.24
C GLY A 44 -17.55 -17.25 10.45
N GLU A 45 -18.58 -16.41 10.48
CA GLU A 45 -19.60 -16.39 11.53
C GLU A 45 -20.37 -17.72 11.59
N GLN A 46 -20.81 -18.26 10.44
CA GLN A 46 -21.58 -19.52 10.39
C GLN A 46 -20.72 -20.73 10.78
N ALA A 47 -19.44 -20.73 10.43
CA ALA A 47 -18.54 -21.85 10.67
C ALA A 47 -17.74 -21.74 11.97
N GLY A 48 -17.75 -20.60 12.63
CA GLY A 48 -16.85 -20.29 13.75
C GLY A 48 -15.39 -20.24 13.28
N ALA A 49 -15.14 -19.67 12.10
CA ALA A 49 -13.81 -19.58 11.50
C ALA A 49 -13.24 -18.15 11.62
N THR A 50 -11.94 -18.04 11.81
CA THR A 50 -11.23 -16.76 11.72
C THR A 50 -11.16 -16.31 10.27
N VAL A 51 -11.51 -15.05 10.00
CA VAL A 51 -11.40 -14.47 8.66
C VAL A 51 -10.22 -13.51 8.60
N GLY A 52 -9.46 -13.54 7.52
CA GLY A 52 -8.33 -12.65 7.32
C GLY A 52 -7.85 -12.56 5.88
N TYR A 53 -6.88 -11.67 5.66
CA TYR A 53 -6.20 -11.52 4.38
C TYR A 53 -4.76 -12.02 4.45
N LEU A 54 -4.34 -12.73 3.41
CA LEU A 54 -2.93 -12.91 3.08
C LEU A 54 -2.55 -11.74 2.14
N THR A 55 -1.94 -10.73 2.72
CA THR A 55 -1.64 -9.48 2.02
C THR A 55 -0.49 -9.62 1.03
N GLU A 56 -0.55 -8.92 -0.09
CA GLU A 56 0.46 -8.93 -1.13
C GLU A 56 1.77 -8.27 -0.68
N ALA A 57 1.67 -7.09 -0.07
CA ALA A 57 2.83 -6.33 0.39
C ALA A 57 3.10 -6.57 1.89
N ALA A 58 4.38 -6.51 2.25
CA ALA A 58 4.86 -6.77 3.61
C ALA A 58 4.29 -5.81 4.66
N ASN A 59 3.86 -4.61 4.26
CA ASN A 59 3.34 -3.59 5.18
C ASN A 59 1.93 -3.10 4.84
N THR A 60 1.12 -3.89 4.16
CA THR A 60 -0.28 -3.52 3.87
C THR A 60 -1.06 -3.24 5.15
N VAL A 61 -0.88 -4.07 6.19
CA VAL A 61 -1.54 -3.88 7.50
C VAL A 61 -1.05 -2.59 8.16
N GLY A 62 0.25 -2.30 8.11
CA GLY A 62 0.82 -1.06 8.63
C GLY A 62 0.27 0.17 7.92
N ALA A 63 0.15 0.14 6.60
CA ALA A 63 -0.43 1.23 5.83
C ALA A 63 -1.90 1.50 6.23
N GLN A 64 -2.69 0.45 6.42
CA GLN A 64 -4.07 0.57 6.92
C GLN A 64 -4.10 1.12 8.35
N PHE A 65 -3.20 0.66 9.21
CA PHE A 65 -3.14 1.07 10.60
C PHE A 65 -2.85 2.56 10.79
N VAL A 66 -1.95 3.13 9.98
CA VAL A 66 -1.64 4.57 9.99
C VAL A 66 -2.58 5.41 9.13
N GLY A 67 -3.63 4.81 8.57
CA GLY A 67 -4.60 5.53 7.74
C GLY A 67 -4.08 5.95 6.36
N ALA A 68 -3.05 5.28 5.82
CA ALA A 68 -2.53 5.54 4.48
C ALA A 68 -3.48 5.00 3.38
N HIS A 69 -4.72 5.41 3.44
CA HIS A 69 -5.79 5.07 2.49
C HIS A 69 -6.73 6.26 2.29
N PRO A 70 -7.51 6.30 1.21
CA PRO A 70 -8.46 7.39 0.98
C PRO A 70 -9.45 7.52 2.14
N LEU A 71 -9.52 8.72 2.71
CA LEU A 71 -10.54 9.12 3.69
C LEU A 71 -11.65 9.90 2.98
N GLN A 72 -12.53 10.54 3.75
CA GLN A 72 -13.70 11.29 3.25
C GLN A 72 -13.35 12.22 2.09
N GLY A 73 -13.88 11.92 0.90
CA GLY A 73 -13.64 12.68 -0.32
C GLY A 73 -12.29 12.43 -1.00
N GLY A 74 -11.43 11.57 -0.41
CA GLY A 74 -10.16 11.18 -1.02
C GLY A 74 -10.35 10.21 -2.19
N LEU A 75 -9.48 10.30 -3.18
CA LEU A 75 -9.46 9.41 -4.34
C LEU A 75 -8.56 8.20 -4.08
N ASN A 76 -8.98 7.02 -4.50
CA ASN A 76 -8.10 5.86 -4.56
C ASN A 76 -7.18 5.94 -5.80
N ALA A 77 -6.15 5.09 -5.85
CA ALA A 77 -5.17 5.11 -6.93
C ALA A 77 -5.82 5.00 -8.34
N GLY A 78 -6.82 4.14 -8.51
CA GLY A 78 -7.53 4.00 -9.78
C GLY A 78 -8.25 5.28 -10.20
N GLN A 79 -8.87 5.97 -9.25
CA GLN A 79 -9.51 7.27 -9.49
C GLN A 79 -8.50 8.37 -9.79
N MET A 80 -7.38 8.43 -9.04
CA MET A 80 -6.28 9.37 -9.31
C MET A 80 -5.73 9.18 -10.73
N LEU A 81 -5.50 7.95 -11.13
CA LEU A 81 -4.94 7.59 -12.44
C LEU A 81 -5.97 7.60 -13.59
N SER A 82 -7.23 7.98 -13.32
CA SER A 82 -8.20 8.28 -14.39
C SER A 82 -8.04 9.70 -14.94
N GLY A 83 -7.20 10.55 -14.35
CA GLY A 83 -6.91 11.91 -14.78
C GLY A 83 -7.56 12.99 -13.92
N GLY A 84 -7.26 14.25 -14.26
CA GLY A 84 -7.82 15.42 -13.58
C GLY A 84 -7.10 15.84 -12.30
N LEU A 85 -5.95 15.24 -11.98
CA LEU A 85 -5.10 15.70 -10.88
C LEU A 85 -4.44 17.03 -11.26
N LYS A 86 -4.40 17.99 -10.32
CA LYS A 86 -3.57 19.19 -10.45
C LYS A 86 -2.12 18.91 -10.11
N ALA A 87 -1.89 18.14 -9.03
CA ALA A 87 -0.54 17.74 -8.64
C ALA A 87 -0.54 16.30 -8.16
N ALA A 88 0.60 15.62 -8.31
CA ALA A 88 0.84 14.27 -7.81
C ALA A 88 2.19 14.19 -7.10
N LEU A 89 2.22 13.54 -5.95
CA LEU A 89 3.44 13.14 -5.25
C LEU A 89 3.50 11.60 -5.27
N LEU A 90 4.48 11.06 -5.97
CA LEU A 90 4.71 9.63 -6.12
C LEU A 90 5.86 9.21 -5.21
N LEU A 91 5.63 8.23 -4.36
CA LEU A 91 6.62 7.72 -3.42
C LEU A 91 6.89 6.23 -3.67
N ASN A 92 8.08 5.92 -4.17
CA ASN A 92 8.53 4.55 -4.47
C ASN A 92 7.49 3.72 -5.23
N THR A 93 6.87 4.33 -6.25
CA THR A 93 5.89 3.67 -7.11
C THR A 93 6.15 4.02 -8.57
N GLU A 94 5.91 3.05 -9.43
CA GLU A 94 6.00 3.18 -10.89
C GLU A 94 4.59 2.92 -11.47
N PRO A 95 3.70 3.93 -11.52
CA PRO A 95 2.27 3.72 -11.79
C PRO A 95 1.96 2.98 -13.10
N VAL A 96 2.87 3.03 -14.07
CA VAL A 96 2.74 2.28 -15.33
C VAL A 96 2.88 0.77 -15.11
N GLN A 97 3.76 0.34 -14.21
CA GLN A 97 3.99 -1.07 -13.87
C GLN A 97 3.13 -1.53 -12.68
N ASP A 98 2.98 -0.66 -11.68
CA ASP A 98 2.41 -1.01 -10.38
C ASP A 98 0.88 -0.88 -10.33
N SER A 99 0.24 -0.34 -11.38
CA SER A 99 -1.19 -0.14 -11.38
C SER A 99 -1.92 -0.84 -12.53
N ALA A 100 -3.19 -1.14 -12.33
CA ALA A 100 -4.08 -1.67 -13.37
C ALA A 100 -4.33 -0.66 -14.52
N ALA A 101 -3.96 0.60 -14.36
CA ALA A 101 -4.06 1.60 -15.42
C ALA A 101 -3.01 1.40 -16.51
N GLY A 102 -1.87 0.78 -16.18
CA GLY A 102 -0.78 0.52 -17.13
C GLY A 102 -0.31 1.82 -17.80
N VAL A 103 -0.09 1.78 -19.10
CA VAL A 103 0.37 2.93 -19.90
C VAL A 103 -0.54 4.16 -19.80
N ARG A 104 -1.82 3.99 -19.46
CA ARG A 104 -2.74 5.12 -19.27
C ARG A 104 -2.38 5.97 -18.05
N ALA A 105 -1.69 5.39 -17.06
CA ALA A 105 -1.22 6.12 -15.90
C ALA A 105 -0.24 7.25 -16.29
N ALA A 106 0.66 7.00 -17.25
CA ALA A 106 1.59 8.02 -17.74
C ALA A 106 0.84 9.21 -18.36
N ALA A 107 -0.15 8.93 -19.21
CA ALA A 107 -0.95 9.99 -19.86
C ALA A 107 -1.77 10.79 -18.83
N ALA A 108 -2.34 10.13 -17.82
CA ALA A 108 -3.10 10.80 -16.76
C ALA A 108 -2.20 11.72 -15.91
N LEU A 109 -0.99 11.27 -15.58
CA LEU A 109 -0.02 12.04 -14.80
C LEU A 109 0.61 13.17 -15.61
N ALA A 110 0.93 12.95 -16.88
CA ALA A 110 1.43 14.01 -17.77
C ALA A 110 0.42 15.17 -17.98
N GLY A 111 -0.85 14.94 -17.70
CA GLY A 111 -1.88 15.99 -17.70
C GLY A 111 -1.96 16.83 -16.42
N ALA A 112 -1.20 16.49 -15.37
CA ALA A 112 -1.14 17.25 -14.13
C ALA A 112 -0.26 18.51 -14.29
N GLU A 113 -0.51 19.55 -13.49
CA GLU A 113 0.29 20.78 -13.48
C GLU A 113 1.66 20.56 -12.82
N MET A 114 1.79 19.58 -11.93
CA MET A 114 3.03 19.24 -11.22
C MET A 114 3.05 17.76 -10.84
N VAL A 115 4.11 17.07 -11.19
CA VAL A 115 4.39 15.70 -10.73
C VAL A 115 5.75 15.63 -10.07
N VAL A 116 5.78 15.28 -8.81
CA VAL A 116 7.01 15.04 -8.03
C VAL A 116 7.14 13.55 -7.76
N THR A 117 8.24 12.96 -8.18
CA THR A 117 8.54 11.55 -7.90
C THR A 117 9.68 11.44 -6.89
N LEU A 118 9.48 10.70 -5.82
CA LEU A 118 10.49 10.25 -4.89
C LEU A 118 10.78 8.77 -5.19
N SER A 119 11.94 8.46 -5.74
CA SER A 119 12.26 7.10 -6.15
C SER A 119 13.73 6.77 -5.96
N THR A 120 14.00 5.49 -5.73
CA THR A 120 15.35 4.92 -5.74
C THR A 120 15.91 4.81 -7.17
N PHE A 121 15.03 4.79 -8.16
CA PHE A 121 15.34 4.60 -9.56
C PHE A 121 15.05 5.86 -10.37
N LYS A 122 15.65 5.98 -11.54
CA LYS A 122 15.29 6.98 -12.55
C LYS A 122 14.00 6.57 -13.28
N ALA A 123 12.94 6.36 -12.48
CA ALA A 123 11.63 5.98 -12.96
C ALA A 123 10.75 7.22 -13.17
N ASN A 124 9.67 7.09 -13.93
CA ASN A 124 8.66 8.13 -14.15
C ASN A 124 9.19 9.43 -14.80
N MET A 125 10.37 9.41 -15.39
CA MET A 125 11.02 10.62 -15.94
C MET A 125 10.23 11.25 -17.08
N ASP A 126 9.43 10.46 -17.80
CA ASP A 126 8.67 10.94 -18.96
C ASP A 126 7.52 11.88 -18.60
N PHE A 127 7.08 11.86 -17.33
CA PHE A 127 5.96 12.68 -16.87
C PHE A 127 6.22 13.37 -15.53
N SER A 128 7.41 13.25 -14.94
CA SER A 128 7.76 13.93 -13.68
C SER A 128 8.45 15.25 -13.96
N ASP A 129 7.98 16.31 -13.30
CA ASP A 129 8.65 17.63 -13.31
C ASP A 129 9.87 17.62 -12.39
N VAL A 130 9.79 16.87 -11.29
CA VAL A 130 10.88 16.75 -10.31
C VAL A 130 11.04 15.29 -9.91
N LEU A 131 12.29 14.82 -9.95
CA LEU A 131 12.68 13.51 -9.42
C LEU A 131 13.65 13.70 -8.26
N LEU A 132 13.23 13.31 -7.06
CA LEU A 132 14.06 13.35 -5.86
C LEU A 132 14.57 11.93 -5.54
N PRO A 133 15.89 11.73 -5.45
CA PRO A 133 16.46 10.42 -5.16
C PRO A 133 16.25 10.06 -3.70
N VAL A 134 15.63 8.91 -3.43
CA VAL A 134 15.45 8.36 -2.08
C VAL A 134 16.20 7.06 -1.90
N ALA A 135 16.61 6.79 -0.67
CA ALA A 135 17.34 5.59 -0.29
C ALA A 135 16.43 4.35 -0.34
N PRO A 136 16.92 3.19 -0.84
CA PRO A 136 16.21 1.93 -0.79
C PRO A 136 16.05 1.43 0.67
N PHE A 137 15.24 0.39 0.87
CA PHE A 137 14.99 -0.18 2.20
C PHE A 137 16.26 -0.71 2.90
N THR A 138 17.29 -1.08 2.16
CA THR A 138 18.60 -1.49 2.70
C THR A 138 19.41 -0.34 3.30
N GLU A 139 19.05 0.89 2.97
CA GLU A 139 19.77 2.12 3.32
C GLU A 139 18.94 3.05 4.24
N THR A 140 17.80 2.58 4.71
CA THR A 140 16.91 3.32 5.62
C THR A 140 16.44 2.44 6.76
N SER A 141 16.07 3.04 7.89
CA SER A 141 15.31 2.39 8.94
C SER A 141 13.81 2.56 8.69
N GLY A 142 13.01 1.69 9.29
CA GLY A 142 11.56 1.75 9.20
C GLY A 142 10.90 0.70 10.06
N SER A 143 9.58 0.58 9.92
CA SER A 143 8.77 -0.39 10.65
C SER A 143 7.70 -0.99 9.74
N PHE A 144 7.46 -2.28 9.91
CA PHE A 144 6.39 -3.02 9.23
C PHE A 144 5.44 -3.62 10.25
N ILE A 145 4.17 -3.67 9.90
CA ILE A 145 3.18 -4.48 10.61
C ILE A 145 2.78 -5.63 9.70
N ASN A 146 3.03 -6.86 10.15
CA ASN A 146 2.73 -8.05 9.38
C ASN A 146 1.22 -8.40 9.41
N ALA A 147 0.83 -9.46 8.69
CA ALA A 147 -0.57 -9.91 8.61
C ALA A 147 -1.17 -10.34 9.96
N GLU A 148 -0.35 -10.63 10.97
CA GLU A 148 -0.78 -10.94 12.34
C GLU A 148 -0.90 -9.70 13.24
N GLY A 149 -0.62 -8.49 12.72
CA GLY A 149 -0.62 -7.26 13.49
C GLY A 149 0.66 -7.03 14.31
N ARG A 150 1.73 -7.78 14.05
CA ARG A 150 3.00 -7.62 14.77
C ARG A 150 3.83 -6.50 14.17
N LEU A 151 4.10 -5.48 14.97
CA LEU A 151 5.03 -4.40 14.63
C LEU A 151 6.48 -4.89 14.72
N GLN A 152 7.24 -4.67 13.65
CA GLN A 152 8.64 -5.08 13.53
C GLN A 152 9.46 -3.92 12.94
N GLY A 153 10.44 -3.44 13.69
CA GLY A 153 11.40 -2.44 13.22
C GLY A 153 12.56 -3.06 12.47
N PHE A 154 13.15 -2.30 11.55
CA PHE A 154 14.38 -2.67 10.87
C PHE A 154 15.32 -1.48 10.77
N HIS A 155 16.62 -1.78 10.60
CA HIS A 155 17.69 -0.80 10.50
C HIS A 155 18.39 -0.89 9.15
N PRO A 156 19.03 0.19 8.68
CA PRO A 156 19.79 0.17 7.45
C PRO A 156 21.00 -0.78 7.60
N VAL A 157 21.33 -1.47 6.53
CA VAL A 157 22.53 -2.34 6.45
C VAL A 157 23.75 -1.53 6.04
N VAL A 158 23.53 -0.52 5.18
CA VAL A 158 24.58 0.38 4.67
C VAL A 158 24.06 1.83 4.70
N ARG A 159 24.99 2.77 4.54
CA ARG A 159 24.66 4.20 4.44
C ARG A 159 24.04 4.52 3.08
N PRO A 160 23.16 5.52 2.99
CA PRO A 160 22.62 6.01 1.72
C PRO A 160 23.72 6.37 0.72
N LEU A 161 23.55 5.96 -0.53
CA LEU A 161 24.50 6.20 -1.60
C LEU A 161 24.44 7.65 -2.10
N GLY A 162 25.57 8.34 -2.13
CA GLY A 162 25.68 9.70 -2.68
C GLY A 162 24.73 10.69 -1.99
N ASP A 163 23.93 11.37 -2.80
CA ASP A 163 22.98 12.39 -2.33
C ASP A 163 21.60 11.86 -1.96
N THR A 164 21.40 10.54 -2.03
CA THR A 164 20.10 9.93 -1.62
C THR A 164 19.85 10.15 -0.13
N ARG A 165 18.59 10.23 0.22
CA ARG A 165 18.15 10.37 1.63
C ARG A 165 16.99 9.40 1.90
N PRO A 166 16.83 8.90 3.12
CA PRO A 166 15.62 8.18 3.52
C PRO A 166 14.37 8.99 3.17
N ALA A 167 13.39 8.35 2.56
CA ALA A 167 12.18 9.03 2.08
C ALA A 167 11.45 9.80 3.19
N TRP A 168 11.41 9.26 4.42
CA TRP A 168 10.79 9.96 5.55
C TRP A 168 11.47 11.30 5.87
N LYS A 169 12.80 11.42 5.67
CA LYS A 169 13.53 12.68 5.86
C LYS A 169 13.18 13.71 4.78
N VAL A 170 13.01 13.24 3.54
CA VAL A 170 12.57 14.11 2.44
C VAL A 170 11.16 14.63 2.70
N LEU A 171 10.24 13.75 3.09
CA LEU A 171 8.86 14.11 3.44
C LEU A 171 8.79 15.04 4.65
N ARG A 172 9.64 14.82 5.67
CA ARG A 172 9.75 15.73 6.81
C ARG A 172 10.13 17.15 6.37
N VAL A 173 11.17 17.27 5.56
CA VAL A 173 11.62 18.60 5.06
C VAL A 173 10.53 19.24 4.20
N LEU A 174 9.88 18.47 3.35
CA LEU A 174 8.76 18.96 2.54
C LEU A 174 7.61 19.46 3.42
N GLY A 175 7.22 18.71 4.46
CA GLY A 175 6.20 19.12 5.42
C GLY A 175 6.53 20.43 6.11
N ASN A 176 7.78 20.58 6.58
CA ASN A 176 8.26 21.82 7.19
C ASN A 176 8.25 23.01 6.22
N LEU A 177 8.68 22.82 4.97
CA LEU A 177 8.66 23.87 3.94
C LEU A 177 7.22 24.30 3.58
N LEU A 178 6.26 23.40 3.69
CA LEU A 178 4.84 23.68 3.49
C LEU A 178 4.16 24.24 4.75
N GLY A 179 4.89 24.41 5.86
CA GLY A 179 4.35 24.91 7.12
C GLY A 179 3.35 23.98 7.80
N LEU A 180 3.43 22.69 7.52
CA LEU A 180 2.56 21.68 8.14
C LEU A 180 3.03 21.36 9.57
N PRO A 181 2.13 21.28 10.55
CA PRO A 181 2.49 20.90 11.92
C PRO A 181 2.84 19.40 12.01
N GLY A 182 3.67 19.04 13.00
CA GLY A 182 3.98 17.63 13.31
C GLY A 182 5.06 16.99 12.45
N PHE A 183 5.93 17.79 11.82
CA PHE A 183 7.06 17.31 11.00
C PHE A 183 8.43 17.55 11.66
N ASP A 184 8.50 17.60 12.99
CA ASP A 184 9.73 17.88 13.73
C ASP A 184 10.50 16.61 14.18
N PHE A 185 10.35 15.52 13.43
CA PHE A 185 11.02 14.26 13.70
C PHE A 185 12.55 14.35 13.45
N GLU A 186 13.34 13.75 14.31
CA GLU A 186 14.80 13.60 14.12
C GLU A 186 15.19 12.17 13.77
N THR A 187 14.43 11.19 14.21
CA THR A 187 14.64 9.76 14.00
C THR A 187 13.43 9.08 13.38
N SER A 188 13.63 7.89 12.83
CA SER A 188 12.53 7.06 12.36
C SER A 188 11.65 6.52 13.51
N GLN A 189 12.18 6.49 14.73
CA GLN A 189 11.40 6.14 15.92
C GLN A 189 10.43 7.27 16.31
N ASP A 190 10.79 8.53 16.06
CA ASP A 190 9.90 9.66 16.33
C ASP A 190 8.72 9.70 15.35
N VAL A 191 8.86 9.07 14.18
CA VAL A 191 7.79 8.92 13.18
C VAL A 191 6.81 7.81 13.56
N LEU A 192 7.26 6.82 14.35
CA LEU A 192 6.48 5.65 14.78
C LEU A 192 5.56 6.00 15.95
#